data_3d6cb618c61c593d5f4a57f5b758078c
#
_entry.id   3d6cb618c61c593d5f4a57f5b758078c
#
_cell.length_a   1.000
_cell.length_b   1.000
_cell.length_c   1.000
_cell.angle_alpha   90.00
_cell.angle_beta   90.00
_cell.angle_gamma   90.00
#
_symmetry.space_group_name_H-M   'P 1'
#
loop_
_entity.id
_entity.type
_entity.pdbx_description
1 polymer ?
#
loop_
_entity_poly.entity_id
_entity_poly.type
_entity_poly.pdbx_seq_one_letter_code
_entity_poly.pdbx_strand_id
1 'polypeptide(L)'
;MLKNALKKAVPTKLSVGLPPKYTLASLRSFPSLEPHGMAPYPTSFLDHPLRRDLLWSAVVYEADKARVGSGYVPTKSDKWFSNRKLHPQKGTGRARVGDANSPIRDNGIKAHGIKAPHDWLTKLPTKVYSRGFQTALSDQYRNGRLFVISGENADFAYSHPDQMRQFVEHHDVAGLQLLFITDALRENLVHATGEMGTKCDVLVKESVEVRDLLKAKRIYIEEAALNW
;
A
#
# COMPACT_ATOMS: atom_id res chain seq x y z
N MET A 1 1.27 -17.10 -72.90
CA MET A 1 1.39 -18.00 -71.77
C MET A 1 2.02 -17.32 -70.56
N LEU A 2 1.44 -16.24 -70.07
CA LEU A 2 1.97 -15.49 -68.89
C LEU A 2 0.85 -15.09 -67.87
N LYS A 3 -0.29 -15.80 -67.89
CA LYS A 3 -1.46 -15.46 -67.03
C LYS A 3 -1.64 -16.35 -65.80
N ASN A 4 -0.73 -17.28 -65.50
CA ASN A 4 -0.91 -18.21 -64.36
C ASN A 4 0.12 -18.09 -63.23
N ALA A 5 0.90 -17.01 -63.17
CA ALA A 5 1.94 -16.86 -62.11
C ALA A 5 1.51 -15.95 -60.94
N LEU A 6 0.28 -15.46 -60.94
CA LEU A 6 -0.25 -14.74 -59.78
C LEU A 6 -1.24 -15.60 -59.01
N LYS A 7 -0.88 -16.82 -58.65
CA LYS A 7 -1.53 -17.52 -57.54
C LYS A 7 -1.20 -16.75 -56.29
N LYS A 8 -2.22 -16.01 -55.83
CA LYS A 8 -2.27 -15.31 -54.56
C LYS A 8 -1.56 -16.15 -53.51
N ALA A 9 -0.43 -15.64 -52.97
CA ALA A 9 0.09 -16.12 -51.72
C ALA A 9 -1.03 -15.93 -50.69
N VAL A 10 -1.64 -17.03 -50.27
CA VAL A 10 -2.59 -17.06 -49.16
C VAL A 10 -1.85 -16.46 -48.00
N PRO A 11 -2.34 -15.37 -47.39
CA PRO A 11 -1.67 -14.83 -46.21
C PRO A 11 -1.63 -15.95 -45.20
N THR A 12 -0.43 -16.43 -44.90
CA THR A 12 -0.20 -17.36 -43.82
C THR A 12 -0.85 -16.72 -42.58
N LYS A 13 -1.92 -17.35 -42.07
CA LYS A 13 -2.53 -16.89 -40.84
C LYS A 13 -1.40 -16.78 -39.84
N LEU A 14 -1.04 -15.56 -39.49
CA LEU A 14 -0.16 -15.31 -38.37
C LEU A 14 -0.80 -16.06 -37.20
N SER A 15 -0.24 -17.20 -36.83
CA SER A 15 -0.67 -17.88 -35.63
C SER A 15 -0.29 -16.95 -34.50
N VAL A 16 -1.29 -16.23 -33.99
CA VAL A 16 -1.13 -15.47 -32.76
C VAL A 16 -0.78 -16.51 -31.71
N GLY A 17 0.50 -16.58 -31.35
CA GLY A 17 0.97 -17.49 -30.33
C GLY A 17 0.21 -17.22 -29.03
N LEU A 18 -0.02 -18.26 -28.25
CA LEU A 18 -0.55 -18.09 -26.90
C LEU A 18 0.36 -17.11 -26.13
N PRO A 19 -0.20 -16.16 -25.38
CA PRO A 19 0.62 -15.25 -24.60
C PRO A 19 1.53 -16.05 -23.65
N PRO A 20 2.74 -15.58 -23.37
CA PRO A 20 3.67 -16.28 -22.51
C PRO A 20 3.04 -16.44 -21.12
N LYS A 21 3.27 -17.59 -20.48
CA LYS A 21 2.77 -17.88 -19.12
C LYS A 21 3.69 -17.34 -18.03
N TYR A 22 4.81 -16.75 -18.39
CA TYR A 22 5.80 -16.21 -17.46
C TYR A 22 6.31 -14.85 -17.91
N THR A 23 6.76 -14.08 -16.96
CA THR A 23 7.50 -12.82 -17.11
C THR A 23 8.91 -13.00 -16.57
N LEU A 24 9.88 -12.31 -17.13
CA LEU A 24 11.27 -12.38 -16.71
C LEU A 24 11.63 -11.18 -15.85
N ALA A 25 12.05 -11.41 -14.61
CA ALA A 25 12.64 -10.39 -13.77
C ALA A 25 14.16 -10.53 -13.73
N SER A 26 14.87 -9.40 -13.82
CA SER A 26 16.33 -9.40 -13.68
C SER A 26 16.73 -9.57 -12.23
N LEU A 27 17.53 -10.57 -11.94
CA LEU A 27 18.18 -10.77 -10.65
C LEU A 27 19.42 -9.88 -10.58
N ARG A 28 19.56 -9.15 -9.47
CA ARG A 28 20.65 -8.21 -9.26
C ARG A 28 21.39 -8.51 -7.97
N SER A 29 22.69 -8.25 -7.95
CA SER A 29 23.50 -8.32 -6.73
C SER A 29 23.28 -7.09 -5.86
N PHE A 30 23.36 -7.25 -4.55
CA PHE A 30 23.31 -6.14 -3.61
C PHE A 30 24.69 -5.93 -2.97
N PRO A 31 25.19 -4.69 -2.80
CA PRO A 31 24.57 -3.39 -3.07
C PRO A 31 24.83 -2.81 -4.48
N SER A 32 25.62 -3.47 -5.34
CA SER A 32 26.03 -2.92 -6.64
C SER A 32 24.91 -2.82 -7.68
N LEU A 33 23.81 -3.56 -7.49
CA LEU A 33 22.69 -3.71 -8.42
C LEU A 33 23.08 -4.18 -9.83
N GLU A 34 24.25 -4.81 -9.97
CA GLU A 34 24.66 -5.40 -11.23
C GLU A 34 23.77 -6.60 -11.59
N PRO A 35 23.39 -6.74 -12.87
CA PRO A 35 22.56 -7.86 -13.29
C PRO A 35 23.36 -9.16 -13.20
N HIS A 36 22.84 -10.14 -12.45
CA HIS A 36 23.45 -11.44 -12.26
C HIS A 36 22.77 -12.54 -13.09
N GLY A 37 21.46 -12.42 -13.31
CA GLY A 37 20.67 -13.41 -14.01
C GLY A 37 19.25 -12.96 -14.28
N MET A 38 18.42 -13.89 -14.73
CA MET A 38 16.98 -13.69 -14.93
C MET A 38 16.19 -14.83 -14.31
N ALA A 39 15.13 -14.52 -13.58
CA ALA A 39 14.20 -15.50 -13.02
C ALA A 39 12.83 -15.40 -13.70
N PRO A 40 12.21 -16.53 -14.05
CA PRO A 40 10.86 -16.58 -14.59
C PRO A 40 9.82 -16.55 -13.47
N TYR A 41 8.89 -15.61 -13.53
CA TYR A 41 7.74 -15.52 -12.63
C TYR A 41 6.42 -15.72 -13.40
N PRO A 42 5.40 -16.31 -12.81
CA PRO A 42 4.10 -16.48 -13.48
C PRO A 42 3.49 -15.12 -13.88
N THR A 43 2.91 -15.04 -15.06
CA THR A 43 2.17 -13.83 -15.51
C THR A 43 1.01 -13.50 -14.59
N SER A 44 0.43 -14.53 -13.94
CA SER A 44 -0.60 -14.34 -12.91
C SER A 44 -0.10 -13.63 -11.65
N PHE A 45 1.18 -13.36 -11.52
CA PHE A 45 1.79 -12.69 -10.39
C PHE A 45 2.32 -11.30 -10.75
N LEU A 46 3.06 -11.16 -11.87
CA LEU A 46 3.73 -9.91 -12.25
C LEU A 46 3.18 -9.24 -13.52
N ASP A 47 2.11 -9.76 -14.13
CA ASP A 47 1.54 -9.17 -15.35
C ASP A 47 0.02 -9.00 -15.31
N HIS A 48 -0.51 -8.60 -14.16
CA HIS A 48 -1.92 -8.24 -14.06
C HIS A 48 -2.20 -6.90 -14.73
N PRO A 49 -3.37 -6.76 -15.41
CA PRO A 49 -3.82 -5.48 -15.91
C PRO A 49 -4.04 -4.50 -14.75
N LEU A 50 -3.71 -3.22 -14.96
CA LEU A 50 -3.92 -2.19 -13.95
C LEU A 50 -5.43 -2.02 -13.67
N ARG A 51 -5.83 -2.32 -12.43
CA ARG A 51 -7.20 -2.15 -11.93
C ARG A 51 -7.21 -1.25 -10.72
N ARG A 52 -7.49 0.02 -10.96
CA ARG A 52 -7.50 1.06 -9.91
C ARG A 52 -8.60 0.85 -8.87
N ASP A 53 -9.70 0.21 -9.24
CA ASP A 53 -10.80 -0.17 -8.33
C ASP A 53 -10.34 -1.11 -7.22
N LEU A 54 -9.53 -2.13 -7.57
CA LEU A 54 -8.96 -3.07 -6.62
C LEU A 54 -7.92 -2.40 -5.72
N LEU A 55 -7.04 -1.58 -6.31
CA LEU A 55 -6.02 -0.83 -5.56
C LEU A 55 -6.68 0.13 -4.55
N TRP A 56 -7.71 0.87 -5.00
CA TRP A 56 -8.45 1.76 -4.11
C TRP A 56 -9.09 1.00 -2.93
N SER A 57 -9.76 -0.12 -3.22
CA SER A 57 -10.40 -0.94 -2.18
C SER A 57 -9.38 -1.48 -1.16
N ALA A 58 -8.19 -1.90 -1.62
CA ALA A 58 -7.13 -2.39 -0.76
C ALA A 58 -6.57 -1.27 0.14
N VAL A 59 -6.25 -0.10 -0.44
CA VAL A 59 -5.72 1.05 0.32
C VAL A 59 -6.73 1.58 1.34
N VAL A 60 -8.03 1.64 0.99
CA VAL A 60 -9.08 2.05 1.93
C VAL A 60 -9.20 1.05 3.08
N TYR A 61 -9.16 -0.25 2.78
CA TYR A 61 -9.17 -1.30 3.79
C TYR A 61 -8.01 -1.16 4.79
N GLU A 62 -6.79 -0.94 4.30
CA GLU A 62 -5.59 -0.73 5.13
C GLU A 62 -5.72 0.54 5.98
N ALA A 63 -6.17 1.65 5.38
CA ALA A 63 -6.37 2.90 6.08
C ALA A 63 -7.45 2.79 7.18
N ASP A 64 -8.56 2.11 6.90
CA ASP A 64 -9.63 1.90 7.89
C ASP A 64 -9.18 0.96 9.01
N LYS A 65 -8.38 -0.06 8.71
CA LYS A 65 -7.76 -0.94 9.71
C LYS A 65 -6.83 -0.18 10.67
N ALA A 66 -6.10 0.82 10.15
CA ALA A 66 -5.18 1.63 10.95
C ALA A 66 -5.89 2.71 11.80
N ARG A 67 -7.18 2.98 11.55
CA ARG A 67 -7.92 4.03 12.28
C ARG A 67 -8.18 3.63 13.73
N VAL A 68 -7.80 4.52 14.63
CA VAL A 68 -8.13 4.40 16.06
C VAL A 68 -9.48 5.05 16.29
N GLY A 69 -10.48 4.26 16.64
CA GLY A 69 -11.83 4.73 16.90
C GLY A 69 -12.03 5.39 18.27
N SER A 70 -11.22 6.38 18.62
CA SER A 70 -11.22 7.05 19.92
C SER A 70 -12.21 8.22 20.04
N GLY A 71 -12.84 8.60 18.93
CA GLY A 71 -13.82 9.71 18.93
C GLY A 71 -15.03 9.40 19.79
N TYR A 72 -15.30 10.24 20.80
CA TYR A 72 -16.44 10.10 21.70
C TYR A 72 -17.23 11.40 21.80
N VAL A 73 -18.53 11.28 21.67
CA VAL A 73 -19.45 12.39 21.91
C VAL A 73 -20.55 11.94 22.86
N PRO A 74 -20.78 12.66 23.98
CA PRO A 74 -21.80 12.27 24.96
C PRO A 74 -23.19 12.34 24.34
N THR A 75 -23.99 11.34 24.66
CA THR A 75 -25.41 11.24 24.30
C THR A 75 -26.27 11.46 25.54
N LYS A 76 -27.57 11.62 25.35
CA LYS A 76 -28.50 11.84 26.45
C LYS A 76 -28.48 10.73 27.50
N SER A 77 -28.12 9.50 27.12
CA SER A 77 -27.99 8.38 28.06
C SER A 77 -26.77 8.48 28.99
N ASP A 78 -25.77 9.26 28.62
CA ASP A 78 -24.51 9.36 29.39
C ASP A 78 -24.62 10.29 30.62
N LYS A 79 -25.78 10.95 30.80
CA LYS A 79 -26.19 11.69 32.00
C LYS A 79 -25.15 12.67 32.56
N TRP A 80 -24.48 13.42 31.71
CA TRP A 80 -23.45 14.38 32.11
C TRP A 80 -24.00 15.58 32.91
N PHE A 81 -25.24 15.95 32.67
CA PHE A 81 -25.92 17.09 33.30
C PHE A 81 -27.29 16.69 33.84
N SER A 82 -27.83 17.53 34.73
CA SER A 82 -29.19 17.39 35.17
C SER A 82 -30.21 17.61 34.05
N ASN A 83 -31.22 16.75 33.99
CA ASN A 83 -32.37 16.95 33.10
C ASN A 83 -33.36 18.03 33.59
N ARG A 84 -32.97 18.81 34.61
CA ARG A 84 -33.81 19.89 35.15
C ARG A 84 -34.00 20.98 34.12
N LYS A 85 -35.26 21.46 34.04
CA LYS A 85 -35.59 22.64 33.25
C LYS A 85 -34.85 23.87 33.78
N LEU A 86 -34.18 24.62 32.93
CA LEU A 86 -33.30 25.72 33.35
C LEU A 86 -34.05 26.93 33.92
N HIS A 87 -35.23 27.23 33.43
CA HIS A 87 -36.09 28.29 33.97
C HIS A 87 -37.58 28.00 33.69
N PRO A 88 -38.50 28.69 34.41
CA PRO A 88 -39.94 28.51 34.26
C PRO A 88 -40.43 28.70 32.83
N GLN A 89 -41.53 28.03 32.47
CA GLN A 89 -42.09 28.04 31.12
C GLN A 89 -42.55 29.44 30.66
N LYS A 90 -43.02 30.29 31.60
CA LYS A 90 -43.55 31.65 31.37
C LYS A 90 -43.01 32.59 32.44
N GLY A 91 -43.16 33.92 32.25
CA GLY A 91 -42.81 34.93 33.25
C GLY A 91 -41.36 35.38 33.30
N THR A 92 -40.49 34.90 32.42
CA THR A 92 -39.05 35.24 32.41
C THR A 92 -38.66 36.26 31.34
N GLY A 93 -39.55 36.60 30.40
CA GLY A 93 -39.25 37.48 29.26
C GLY A 93 -38.20 36.91 28.28
N ARG A 94 -37.79 35.64 28.46
CA ARG A 94 -36.76 34.96 27.64
C ARG A 94 -37.39 33.83 26.82
N ALA A 95 -36.67 33.38 25.77
CA ALA A 95 -37.09 32.24 24.98
C ALA A 95 -37.22 30.98 25.85
N ARG A 96 -38.18 30.12 25.52
CA ARG A 96 -38.41 28.88 26.24
C ARG A 96 -37.23 27.94 26.10
N VAL A 97 -36.76 27.38 27.21
CA VAL A 97 -35.60 26.49 27.26
C VAL A 97 -35.95 25.24 28.06
N GLY A 98 -35.55 24.10 27.59
CA GLY A 98 -35.63 22.84 28.33
C GLY A 98 -34.45 22.66 29.30
N ASP A 99 -33.80 21.51 29.23
CA ASP A 99 -32.64 21.14 30.04
C ASP A 99 -31.32 21.63 29.45
N ALA A 100 -30.25 21.51 30.19
CA ALA A 100 -28.90 21.84 29.76
C ALA A 100 -28.34 20.82 28.74
N ASN A 101 -28.89 19.59 28.72
CA ASN A 101 -28.49 18.50 27.86
C ASN A 101 -29.09 18.56 26.44
N SER A 102 -29.79 19.63 26.09
CA SER A 102 -30.43 19.73 24.78
C SER A 102 -29.43 19.71 23.65
N PRO A 103 -29.65 18.91 22.59
CA PRO A 103 -28.77 18.87 21.40
C PRO A 103 -28.68 20.20 20.63
N ILE A 104 -29.61 21.13 20.89
CA ILE A 104 -29.67 22.46 20.26
C ILE A 104 -28.53 23.36 20.78
N ARG A 105 -28.00 23.07 21.96
CA ARG A 105 -26.95 23.86 22.58
C ARG A 105 -25.55 23.46 22.06
N ASP A 106 -24.65 24.43 21.87
CA ASP A 106 -23.29 24.18 21.41
C ASP A 106 -22.52 23.26 22.36
N ASN A 107 -22.69 23.42 23.67
CA ASN A 107 -22.09 22.56 24.69
C ASN A 107 -23.01 21.43 25.16
N GLY A 108 -24.14 21.20 24.46
CA GLY A 108 -25.05 20.12 24.73
C GLY A 108 -24.60 18.77 24.21
N ILE A 109 -25.35 17.75 24.58
CA ILE A 109 -25.18 16.40 24.04
C ILE A 109 -25.55 16.38 22.55
N LYS A 110 -25.05 15.38 21.83
CA LYS A 110 -25.40 15.17 20.43
C LYS A 110 -26.39 14.01 20.28
N ALA A 111 -27.34 14.17 19.35
CA ALA A 111 -28.14 13.05 18.88
C ALA A 111 -27.27 12.15 17.99
N HIS A 112 -27.37 10.83 18.16
CA HIS A 112 -26.56 9.86 17.40
C HIS A 112 -25.05 10.09 17.52
N GLY A 113 -24.57 10.52 18.69
CA GLY A 113 -23.14 10.73 18.93
C GLY A 113 -22.34 9.42 18.77
N ILE A 114 -21.17 9.56 18.18
CA ILE A 114 -20.23 8.44 18.05
C ILE A 114 -19.71 8.07 19.43
N LYS A 115 -19.63 6.78 19.75
CA LYS A 115 -19.07 6.24 20.99
C LYS A 115 -17.75 5.52 20.73
N ALA A 116 -16.78 5.81 21.57
CA ALA A 116 -15.51 5.06 21.61
C ALA A 116 -15.65 3.85 22.56
N PRO A 117 -14.90 2.75 22.29
CA PRO A 117 -14.19 2.46 21.05
C PRO A 117 -15.13 2.14 19.89
N HIS A 118 -14.81 2.60 18.68
CA HIS A 118 -15.57 2.30 17.47
C HIS A 118 -14.65 1.65 16.44
N ASP A 119 -15.03 0.48 15.95
CA ASP A 119 -14.30 -0.22 14.91
C ASP A 119 -14.70 0.32 13.54
N TRP A 120 -13.73 0.90 12.84
CA TRP A 120 -13.89 1.44 11.48
C TRP A 120 -13.53 0.43 10.40
N LEU A 121 -13.13 -0.78 10.77
CA LEU A 121 -12.68 -1.79 9.83
C LEU A 121 -13.78 -2.12 8.81
N THR A 122 -13.47 -1.93 7.54
CA THR A 122 -14.29 -2.41 6.43
C THR A 122 -13.89 -3.85 6.09
N LYS A 123 -14.87 -4.72 5.85
CA LYS A 123 -14.58 -6.12 5.47
C LYS A 123 -14.22 -6.20 3.99
N LEU A 124 -13.03 -6.69 3.68
CA LEU A 124 -12.60 -6.98 2.32
C LEU A 124 -12.28 -8.47 2.18
N PRO A 125 -12.83 -9.19 1.18
CA PRO A 125 -12.47 -10.59 0.94
C PRO A 125 -10.97 -10.73 0.64
N THR A 126 -10.32 -11.73 1.23
CA THR A 126 -8.87 -11.97 1.08
C THR A 126 -8.44 -12.13 -0.38
N LYS A 127 -9.27 -12.79 -1.20
CA LYS A 127 -9.00 -12.93 -2.65
C LYS A 127 -8.99 -11.59 -3.39
N VAL A 128 -9.80 -10.62 -2.98
CA VAL A 128 -9.83 -9.28 -3.57
C VAL A 128 -8.57 -8.53 -3.16
N TYR A 129 -8.19 -8.60 -1.88
CA TYR A 129 -6.95 -8.00 -1.37
C TYR A 129 -5.70 -8.57 -2.06
N SER A 130 -5.60 -9.91 -2.16
CA SER A 130 -4.48 -10.57 -2.86
C SER A 130 -4.38 -10.13 -4.32
N ARG A 131 -5.51 -9.98 -5.00
CA ARG A 131 -5.53 -9.49 -6.38
C ARG A 131 -5.11 -8.03 -6.47
N GLY A 132 -5.48 -7.19 -5.50
CA GLY A 132 -5.00 -5.82 -5.38
C GLY A 132 -3.47 -5.76 -5.21
N PHE A 133 -2.92 -6.60 -4.34
CA PHE A 133 -1.48 -6.72 -4.11
C PHE A 133 -0.71 -7.13 -5.38
N GLN A 134 -1.18 -8.18 -6.07
CA GLN A 134 -0.62 -8.62 -7.36
C GLN A 134 -0.68 -7.52 -8.43
N THR A 135 -1.77 -6.76 -8.47
CA THR A 135 -1.93 -5.62 -9.39
C THR A 135 -0.92 -4.50 -9.08
N ALA A 136 -0.67 -4.20 -7.80
CA ALA A 136 0.31 -3.21 -7.38
C ALA A 136 1.74 -3.63 -7.77
N LEU A 137 2.13 -4.87 -7.50
CA LEU A 137 3.43 -5.41 -7.91
C LEU A 137 3.61 -5.38 -9.43
N SER A 138 2.57 -5.78 -10.18
CA SER A 138 2.59 -5.77 -11.64
C SER A 138 2.76 -4.36 -12.20
N ASP A 139 2.13 -3.37 -11.59
CA ASP A 139 2.28 -1.96 -11.99
C ASP A 139 3.71 -1.46 -11.75
N GLN A 140 4.28 -1.76 -10.59
CA GLN A 140 5.67 -1.39 -10.28
C GLN A 140 6.68 -2.12 -11.19
N TYR A 141 6.41 -3.37 -11.51
CA TYR A 141 7.23 -4.12 -12.46
C TYR A 141 7.20 -3.50 -13.87
N ARG A 142 6.01 -3.19 -14.42
CA ARG A 142 5.87 -2.53 -15.74
C ARG A 142 6.52 -1.17 -15.80
N ASN A 143 6.48 -0.42 -14.71
CA ASN A 143 7.13 0.88 -14.60
C ASN A 143 8.65 0.79 -14.42
N GLY A 144 9.25 -0.43 -14.38
CA GLY A 144 10.67 -0.63 -14.19
C GLY A 144 11.18 -0.20 -12.81
N ARG A 145 10.31 -0.22 -11.80
CA ARG A 145 10.62 0.23 -10.43
C ARG A 145 10.89 -0.91 -9.47
N LEU A 146 10.64 -2.15 -9.89
CA LEU A 146 10.86 -3.36 -9.11
C LEU A 146 12.22 -3.97 -9.46
N PHE A 147 13.07 -4.13 -8.45
CA PHE A 147 14.40 -4.72 -8.54
C PHE A 147 14.46 -5.96 -7.66
N VAL A 148 14.72 -7.12 -8.25
CA VAL A 148 14.83 -8.38 -7.51
C VAL A 148 16.30 -8.61 -7.19
N ILE A 149 16.59 -8.77 -5.90
CA ILE A 149 17.94 -9.02 -5.39
C ILE A 149 18.15 -10.54 -5.32
N SER A 150 19.18 -11.03 -6.00
CA SER A 150 19.56 -12.45 -5.98
C SER A 150 20.23 -12.81 -4.66
N GLY A 151 19.96 -14.03 -4.18
CA GLY A 151 20.56 -14.57 -2.96
C GLY A 151 19.75 -14.25 -1.69
N GLU A 152 20.25 -14.71 -0.57
CA GLU A 152 19.53 -14.67 0.70
C GLU A 152 19.70 -13.35 1.47
N ASN A 153 20.57 -12.44 1.02
CA ASN A 153 21.01 -11.31 1.83
C ASN A 153 21.00 -9.98 1.06
N ALA A 154 19.88 -9.27 1.12
CA ALA A 154 19.83 -7.83 0.85
C ALA A 154 20.34 -7.04 2.09
N ASP A 155 21.50 -7.40 2.63
CA ASP A 155 22.05 -6.74 3.81
C ASP A 155 23.40 -6.08 3.49
N PHE A 156 23.74 -5.01 4.21
CA PHE A 156 25.05 -4.37 4.13
C PHE A 156 26.08 -5.14 4.95
N ALA A 157 27.34 -5.04 4.55
CA ALA A 157 28.44 -5.67 5.28
C ALA A 157 28.62 -5.09 6.71
N TYR A 158 28.26 -3.82 6.89
CA TYR A 158 28.37 -3.10 8.16
C TYR A 158 27.14 -2.23 8.43
N SER A 159 26.77 -2.08 9.69
CA SER A 159 25.63 -1.26 10.14
C SER A 159 26.00 0.23 10.26
N HIS A 160 26.45 0.85 9.17
CA HIS A 160 26.83 2.26 9.16
C HIS A 160 26.01 3.06 8.15
N PRO A 161 25.52 4.26 8.49
CA PRO A 161 24.67 5.07 7.62
C PRO A 161 25.38 5.51 6.32
N ASP A 162 26.70 5.60 6.31
CA ASP A 162 27.44 5.95 5.11
C ASP A 162 27.31 4.89 3.99
N GLN A 163 27.06 3.63 4.33
CA GLN A 163 26.76 2.60 3.34
C GLN A 163 25.52 2.95 2.51
N MET A 164 24.48 3.40 3.19
CA MET A 164 23.25 3.82 2.52
C MET A 164 23.43 5.12 1.74
N ARG A 165 24.22 6.07 2.25
CA ARG A 165 24.55 7.30 1.51
C ARG A 165 25.30 7.00 0.23
N GLN A 166 26.35 6.15 0.26
CA GLN A 166 27.06 5.68 -0.91
C GLN A 166 26.16 4.97 -1.92
N PHE A 167 25.24 4.12 -1.42
CA PHE A 167 24.26 3.44 -2.26
C PHE A 167 23.36 4.45 -3.00
N VAL A 168 22.85 5.47 -2.29
CA VAL A 168 21.98 6.51 -2.87
C VAL A 168 22.71 7.35 -3.92
N GLU A 169 23.95 7.71 -3.66
CA GLU A 169 24.79 8.47 -4.59
C GLU A 169 25.18 7.63 -5.82
N HIS A 170 25.60 6.38 -5.62
CA HIS A 170 26.02 5.51 -6.71
C HIS A 170 24.89 5.20 -7.70
N HIS A 171 23.67 5.05 -7.21
CA HIS A 171 22.49 4.69 -8.04
C HIS A 171 21.63 5.89 -8.43
N ASP A 172 22.04 7.11 -8.09
CA ASP A 172 21.31 8.37 -8.38
C ASP A 172 19.83 8.30 -7.96
N VAL A 173 19.59 7.80 -6.76
CA VAL A 173 18.22 7.67 -6.20
C VAL A 173 17.93 8.70 -5.09
N ALA A 174 18.73 9.77 -5.03
CA ALA A 174 18.56 10.85 -4.07
C ALA A 174 17.15 11.46 -4.17
N GLY A 175 16.47 11.57 -3.04
CA GLY A 175 15.12 12.15 -2.97
C GLY A 175 13.98 11.24 -3.39
N LEU A 176 14.23 10.04 -3.89
CA LEU A 176 13.21 9.05 -4.17
C LEU A 176 12.78 8.32 -2.90
N GLN A 177 11.54 7.83 -2.88
CA GLN A 177 11.08 6.92 -1.84
C GLN A 177 11.49 5.49 -2.18
N LEU A 178 12.32 4.91 -1.33
CA LEU A 178 12.87 3.57 -1.46
C LEU A 178 12.11 2.62 -0.53
N LEU A 179 11.85 1.41 -1.00
CA LEU A 179 11.27 0.34 -0.20
C LEU A 179 12.14 -0.91 -0.36
N PHE A 180 12.62 -1.42 0.76
CA PHE A 180 13.32 -2.70 0.82
C PHE A 180 12.37 -3.74 1.42
N ILE A 181 12.18 -4.85 0.71
CA ILE A 181 11.36 -5.99 1.14
C ILE A 181 12.28 -7.17 1.35
N THR A 182 12.39 -7.62 2.58
CA THR A 182 13.29 -8.69 2.99
C THR A 182 12.52 -9.93 3.45
N ASP A 183 13.13 -11.09 3.33
CA ASP A 183 12.55 -12.35 3.84
C ASP A 183 12.56 -12.38 5.36
N ALA A 184 13.66 -11.93 5.97
CA ALA A 184 13.84 -11.82 7.41
C ALA A 184 14.39 -10.43 7.78
N LEU A 185 14.37 -10.09 9.05
CA LEU A 185 14.93 -8.84 9.56
C LEU A 185 16.43 -8.75 9.24
N ARG A 186 16.85 -7.67 8.57
CA ARG A 186 18.24 -7.37 8.22
C ARG A 186 18.71 -6.20 9.09
N GLU A 187 19.45 -6.52 10.15
CA GLU A 187 19.83 -5.52 11.15
C GLU A 187 20.72 -4.41 10.59
N ASN A 188 21.72 -4.77 9.77
CA ASN A 188 22.63 -3.79 9.18
C ASN A 188 21.88 -2.85 8.24
N LEU A 189 20.96 -3.37 7.41
CA LEU A 189 20.15 -2.58 6.50
C LEU A 189 19.24 -1.61 7.28
N VAL A 190 18.58 -2.07 8.33
CA VAL A 190 17.71 -1.24 9.17
C VAL A 190 18.50 -0.12 9.84
N HIS A 191 19.67 -0.42 10.40
CA HIS A 191 20.53 0.59 11.02
C HIS A 191 21.08 1.60 9.99
N ALA A 192 21.53 1.12 8.83
CA ALA A 192 22.04 1.98 7.76
C ALA A 192 20.97 2.94 7.20
N THR A 193 19.71 2.50 7.15
CA THR A 193 18.59 3.31 6.65
C THR A 193 17.99 4.26 7.67
N GLY A 194 18.30 4.10 8.96
CA GLY A 194 17.70 4.87 10.08
C GLY A 194 17.79 6.38 9.94
N GLU A 195 18.87 6.91 9.35
CA GLU A 195 19.04 8.35 9.10
C GLU A 195 18.21 8.89 7.93
N MET A 196 17.75 8.02 7.01
CA MET A 196 16.97 8.43 5.84
C MET A 196 15.52 8.81 6.19
N GLY A 197 15.07 8.48 7.39
CA GLY A 197 13.72 8.76 7.89
C GLY A 197 12.62 8.21 6.98
N THR A 198 11.68 9.07 6.59
CA THR A 198 10.49 8.66 5.79
C THR A 198 10.78 8.37 4.32
N LYS A 199 12.03 8.54 3.85
CA LYS A 199 12.40 8.31 2.44
C LYS A 199 12.78 6.86 2.17
N CYS A 200 13.12 6.10 3.18
CA CYS A 200 13.51 4.71 3.06
C CYS A 200 12.74 3.88 4.08
N ASP A 201 11.95 2.94 3.59
CA ASP A 201 11.21 2.00 4.40
C ASP A 201 11.81 0.59 4.22
N VAL A 202 12.06 -0.13 5.30
CA VAL A 202 12.55 -1.52 5.31
C VAL A 202 11.47 -2.37 5.95
N LEU A 203 10.90 -3.30 5.21
CA LEU A 203 9.80 -4.14 5.65
C LEU A 203 10.09 -5.62 5.41
N VAL A 204 9.71 -6.45 6.34
CA VAL A 204 9.68 -7.91 6.15
C VAL A 204 8.46 -8.27 5.31
N LYS A 205 8.58 -9.29 4.46
CA LYS A 205 7.54 -9.75 3.52
C LYS A 205 6.12 -9.82 4.10
N GLU A 206 5.98 -10.20 5.38
CA GLU A 206 4.69 -10.37 6.06
C GLU A 206 4.01 -9.03 6.42
N SER A 207 4.78 -7.95 6.53
CA SER A 207 4.28 -6.63 6.96
C SER A 207 4.06 -5.65 5.80
N VAL A 208 4.31 -6.09 4.56
CA VAL A 208 4.14 -5.24 3.38
C VAL A 208 2.67 -5.05 3.05
N GLU A 209 2.25 -3.79 2.91
CA GLU A 209 0.90 -3.40 2.51
C GLU A 209 0.88 -2.85 1.07
N VAL A 210 -0.30 -2.88 0.44
CA VAL A 210 -0.48 -2.33 -0.93
C VAL A 210 -0.11 -0.85 -0.98
N ARG A 211 -0.39 -0.11 0.07
CA ARG A 211 -0.05 1.31 0.19
C ARG A 211 1.46 1.55 0.11
N ASP A 212 2.27 0.68 0.72
CA ASP A 212 3.73 0.81 0.72
C ASP A 212 4.29 0.61 -0.69
N LEU A 213 3.78 -0.39 -1.41
CA LEU A 213 4.14 -0.62 -2.80
C LEU A 213 3.82 0.57 -3.71
N LEU A 214 2.65 1.20 -3.51
CA LEU A 214 2.22 2.34 -4.33
C LEU A 214 2.97 3.65 -3.98
N LYS A 215 3.37 3.82 -2.72
CA LYS A 215 4.15 4.96 -2.23
C LYS A 215 5.57 4.94 -2.78
N ALA A 216 6.18 3.76 -2.86
CA ALA A 216 7.57 3.59 -3.26
C ALA A 216 7.81 3.98 -4.73
N LYS A 217 8.94 4.63 -4.99
CA LYS A 217 9.44 4.95 -6.35
C LYS A 217 10.48 3.95 -6.83
N ARG A 218 11.12 3.23 -5.92
CA ARG A 218 12.02 2.10 -6.17
C ARG A 218 11.76 1.04 -5.11
N ILE A 219 11.58 -0.19 -5.55
CA ILE A 219 11.34 -1.34 -4.69
C ILE A 219 12.48 -2.34 -4.91
N TYR A 220 13.15 -2.68 -3.84
CA TYR A 220 14.19 -3.71 -3.79
C TYR A 220 13.63 -4.88 -3.00
N ILE A 221 13.45 -6.03 -3.65
CA ILE A 221 12.86 -7.21 -3.04
C ILE A 221 13.83 -8.39 -3.11
N GLU A 222 14.01 -9.09 -2.00
CA GLU A 222 14.76 -10.35 -1.98
C GLU A 222 14.01 -11.42 -2.78
N GLU A 223 14.73 -12.23 -3.52
CA GLU A 223 14.16 -13.34 -4.30
C GLU A 223 13.38 -14.31 -3.40
N ALA A 224 13.89 -14.60 -2.21
CA ALA A 224 13.23 -15.43 -1.22
C ALA A 224 11.89 -14.83 -0.76
N ALA A 225 11.83 -13.51 -0.58
CA ALA A 225 10.60 -12.80 -0.21
C ALA A 225 9.56 -12.76 -1.34
N LEU A 226 10.01 -12.76 -2.59
CA LEU A 226 9.13 -12.76 -3.76
C LEU A 226 8.51 -14.14 -4.05
N ASN A 227 9.21 -15.22 -3.69
CA ASN A 227 8.76 -16.61 -3.88
C ASN A 227 7.84 -17.14 -2.76
N TRP A 228 7.49 -16.30 -1.79
CA TRP A 228 6.65 -16.62 -0.63
C TRP A 228 5.17 -16.79 -0.96
#